data_e1298d13f38ff634baa788543943a4e2
#
_entry.id   e1298d13f38ff634baa788543943a4e2
#
_cell.length_a   1.000
_cell.length_b   1.000
_cell.length_c   1.000
_cell.angle_alpha   90.00
_cell.angle_beta   90.00
_cell.angle_gamma   90.00
#
_symmetry.space_group_name_H-M   'P 1'
#
loop_
_entity.id
_entity.type
_entity.pdbx_description
1 polymer ?
#
loop_
_entity_poly.entity_id
_entity_poly.type
_entity_poly.pdbx_seq_one_letter_code
_entity_poly.pdbx_strand_id
1 'polypeptide(L)'
;MSDEKAVRFAHWVFLLAGIVGLIEVTPLLFLENVIGVRQPPPITHPEFYYGFVVIALTWQIAFLIIALDPARYLPLLPVLFLEKLLYPIAVFVLYAQGRVTAQAFPGPILDLVWLALFVTVWVRLRRWRPGNT
;
A
#
# COMPACT_ATOMS: atom_id res chain seq x y z
N MET A 1 19.91 -17.58 1.92
CA MET A 1 18.85 -17.59 2.93
C MET A 1 17.96 -18.78 2.62
N SER A 2 17.60 -19.55 3.64
CA SER A 2 16.72 -20.71 3.42
C SER A 2 15.34 -20.25 2.94
N ASP A 3 14.71 -21.08 2.12
CA ASP A 3 13.39 -20.82 1.52
C ASP A 3 12.33 -20.53 2.58
N GLU A 4 12.38 -21.22 3.71
CA GLU A 4 11.52 -20.98 4.86
C GLU A 4 11.67 -19.56 5.43
N LYS A 5 12.90 -19.02 5.47
CA LYS A 5 13.14 -17.65 5.93
C LYS A 5 12.57 -16.62 4.96
N ALA A 6 12.62 -16.88 3.64
CA ALA A 6 12.02 -16.00 2.64
C ALA A 6 10.49 -15.95 2.76
N VAL A 7 9.85 -17.09 2.94
CA VAL A 7 8.40 -17.18 3.14
C VAL A 7 7.99 -16.51 4.46
N ARG A 8 8.72 -16.74 5.53
CA ARG A 8 8.44 -16.10 6.83
C ARG A 8 8.60 -14.58 6.78
N PHE A 9 9.63 -14.10 6.12
CA PHE A 9 9.82 -12.67 5.88
C PHE A 9 8.64 -12.07 5.10
N ALA A 10 8.23 -12.71 4.00
CA ALA A 10 7.09 -12.30 3.21
C ALA A 10 5.78 -12.28 4.02
N HIS A 11 5.54 -13.31 4.82
CA HIS A 11 4.39 -13.37 5.73
C HIS A 11 4.33 -12.13 6.64
N TRP A 12 5.42 -11.81 7.30
CA TRP A 12 5.45 -10.66 8.22
C TRP A 12 5.33 -9.34 7.49
N VAL A 13 5.94 -9.17 6.32
CA VAL A 13 5.79 -7.94 5.52
C VAL A 13 4.34 -7.71 5.16
N PHE A 14 3.64 -8.70 4.61
CA PHE A 14 2.24 -8.53 4.21
C PHE A 14 1.29 -8.45 5.40
N LEU A 15 1.54 -9.18 6.47
CA LEU A 15 0.75 -9.08 7.70
C LEU A 15 0.83 -7.67 8.28
N LEU A 16 2.03 -7.12 8.41
CA LEU A 16 2.24 -5.78 8.95
C LEU A 16 1.70 -4.71 7.99
N ALA A 17 1.88 -4.86 6.68
CA ALA A 17 1.32 -3.94 5.70
C ALA A 17 -0.20 -3.86 5.80
N GLY A 18 -0.87 -5.01 5.90
CA GLY A 18 -2.33 -5.06 6.05
C GLY A 18 -2.82 -4.46 7.37
N ILE A 19 -2.19 -4.81 8.49
CA ILE A 19 -2.57 -4.30 9.82
C ILE A 19 -2.34 -2.78 9.91
N VAL A 20 -1.15 -2.31 9.56
CA VAL A 20 -0.81 -0.88 9.59
C VAL A 20 -1.74 -0.11 8.65
N GLY A 21 -1.97 -0.61 7.45
CA GLY A 21 -2.87 0.03 6.50
C GLY A 21 -4.32 0.10 6.98
N LEU A 22 -4.84 -0.93 7.66
CA LEU A 22 -6.16 -0.88 8.28
C LEU A 22 -6.23 0.18 9.39
N ILE A 23 -5.20 0.30 10.21
CA ILE A 23 -5.13 1.31 11.27
C ILE A 23 -5.09 2.73 10.68
N GLU A 24 -4.39 2.93 9.57
CA GLU A 24 -4.26 4.24 8.93
C GLU A 24 -5.50 4.64 8.12
N VAL A 25 -6.08 3.71 7.39
CA VAL A 25 -7.14 4.00 6.42
C VAL A 25 -8.53 3.96 7.03
N THR A 26 -8.80 3.05 7.97
CA THR A 26 -10.13 2.91 8.58
C THR A 26 -10.64 4.21 9.22
N PRO A 27 -9.84 5.00 9.97
CA PRO A 27 -10.30 6.26 10.53
C PRO A 27 -10.78 7.27 9.48
N LEU A 28 -10.25 7.22 8.25
CA LEU A 28 -10.65 8.13 7.18
C LEU A 28 -12.13 8.03 6.81
N LEU A 29 -12.78 6.89 7.08
CA LEU A 29 -14.23 6.76 6.91
C LEU A 29 -15.03 7.75 7.76
N PHE A 30 -14.46 8.29 8.82
CA PHE A 30 -15.13 9.13 9.81
C PHE A 30 -14.50 10.53 9.93
N LEU A 31 -13.46 10.85 9.13
CA LEU A 31 -12.65 12.06 9.28
C LEU A 31 -12.81 13.08 8.14
N GLU A 32 -13.80 12.91 7.25
CA GLU A 32 -13.99 13.82 6.09
C GLU A 32 -13.98 15.29 6.51
N ASN A 33 -14.81 15.66 7.49
CA ASN A 33 -14.91 17.04 7.96
C ASN A 33 -13.61 17.53 8.63
N VAL A 34 -12.96 16.67 9.40
CA VAL A 34 -11.69 17.00 10.07
C VAL A 34 -10.60 17.28 9.04
N ILE A 35 -10.53 16.45 8.00
CA ILE A 35 -9.56 16.63 6.91
C ILE A 35 -9.86 17.91 6.14
N GLY A 36 -11.12 18.19 5.83
CA GLY A 36 -11.53 19.40 5.15
C GLY A 36 -11.17 20.69 5.91
N VAL A 37 -11.15 20.63 7.24
CA VAL A 37 -10.74 21.77 8.09
C VAL A 37 -9.22 21.86 8.20
N ARG A 38 -8.53 20.73 8.40
CA ARG A 38 -7.07 20.71 8.61
C ARG A 38 -6.26 20.87 7.31
N GLN A 39 -6.84 20.45 6.19
CA GLN A 39 -6.22 20.52 4.86
C GLN A 39 -7.20 21.18 3.88
N PRO A 40 -7.46 22.50 4.03
CA PRO A 40 -8.39 23.20 3.16
C PRO A 40 -7.94 23.14 1.68
N PRO A 41 -8.86 23.25 0.71
CA PRO A 41 -10.31 23.48 0.88
C PRO A 41 -11.07 22.25 1.39
N PRO A 42 -12.34 22.42 1.87
CA PRO A 42 -13.19 21.28 2.21
C PRO A 42 -13.33 20.32 1.03
N ILE A 43 -13.60 19.03 1.34
CA ILE A 43 -13.81 18.01 0.34
C ILE A 43 -15.09 18.32 -0.43
N THR A 44 -14.97 18.58 -1.73
CA THR A 44 -16.08 18.97 -2.62
C THR A 44 -16.64 17.79 -3.41
N HIS A 45 -15.90 16.69 -3.50
CA HIS A 45 -16.28 15.46 -4.19
C HIS A 45 -16.18 14.27 -3.23
N PRO A 46 -17.14 14.13 -2.28
CA PRO A 46 -17.07 13.08 -1.27
C PRO A 46 -17.07 11.67 -1.88
N GLU A 47 -17.69 11.47 -3.03
CA GLU A 47 -17.67 10.19 -3.73
C GLU A 47 -16.26 9.76 -4.14
N PHE A 48 -15.39 10.68 -4.52
CA PHE A 48 -13.99 10.36 -4.81
C PHE A 48 -13.19 10.09 -3.54
N TYR A 49 -13.47 10.84 -2.48
CA TYR A 49 -12.85 10.62 -1.18
C TYR A 49 -13.18 9.22 -0.63
N TYR A 50 -14.46 8.88 -0.54
CA TYR A 50 -14.89 7.56 -0.05
C TYR A 50 -14.54 6.44 -1.02
N GLY A 51 -14.56 6.70 -2.32
CA GLY A 51 -14.08 5.75 -3.33
C GLY A 51 -12.62 5.38 -3.10
N PHE A 52 -11.75 6.35 -2.84
CA PHE A 52 -10.35 6.10 -2.45
C PHE A 52 -10.26 5.27 -1.17
N VAL A 53 -10.98 5.67 -0.11
CA VAL A 53 -10.89 5.03 1.20
C VAL A 53 -11.31 3.56 1.14
N VAL A 54 -12.45 3.24 0.49
CA VAL A 54 -12.93 1.85 0.44
C VAL A 54 -12.04 0.96 -0.44
N ILE A 55 -11.49 1.49 -1.52
CA ILE A 55 -10.54 0.75 -2.37
C ILE A 55 -9.25 0.50 -1.59
N ALA A 56 -8.73 1.50 -0.89
CA ALA A 56 -7.54 1.35 -0.06
C ALA A 56 -7.75 0.31 1.05
N LEU A 57 -8.92 0.30 1.71
CA LEU A 57 -9.27 -0.73 2.70
C LEU A 57 -9.28 -2.13 2.09
N THR A 58 -9.85 -2.27 0.91
CA THR A 58 -9.90 -3.56 0.19
C THR A 58 -8.50 -4.11 -0.07
N TRP A 59 -7.54 -3.26 -0.45
CA TRP A 59 -6.15 -3.68 -0.63
C TRP A 59 -5.48 -4.11 0.67
N GLN A 60 -5.79 -3.49 1.81
CA GLN A 60 -5.26 -3.93 3.10
C GLN A 60 -5.73 -5.35 3.45
N ILE A 61 -6.99 -5.66 3.16
CA ILE A 61 -7.53 -7.02 3.31
C ILE A 61 -6.82 -8.00 2.37
N ALA A 62 -6.57 -7.60 1.12
CA ALA A 62 -5.79 -8.41 0.18
C ALA A 62 -4.38 -8.72 0.70
N PHE A 63 -3.70 -7.77 1.32
CA PHE A 63 -2.38 -8.00 1.93
C PHE A 63 -2.44 -9.05 3.06
N LEU A 64 -3.48 -9.02 3.89
CA LEU A 64 -3.68 -10.03 4.93
C LEU A 64 -3.89 -11.43 4.34
N ILE A 65 -4.62 -11.54 3.23
CA ILE A 65 -4.83 -12.82 2.53
C ILE A 65 -3.50 -13.31 1.93
N ILE A 66 -2.73 -12.43 1.30
CA ILE A 66 -1.40 -12.77 0.74
C ILE A 66 -0.45 -13.24 1.85
N ALA A 67 -0.54 -12.65 3.04
CA ALA A 67 0.28 -13.05 4.18
C ALA A 67 0.09 -14.53 4.57
N LEU A 68 -1.07 -15.11 4.30
CA LEU A 68 -1.35 -16.52 4.62
C LEU A 68 -0.54 -17.49 3.76
N ASP A 69 -0.29 -17.15 2.49
CA ASP A 69 0.50 -17.97 1.57
C ASP A 69 1.17 -17.08 0.51
N PRO A 70 2.24 -16.36 0.86
CA PRO A 70 2.87 -15.40 -0.05
C PRO A 70 3.43 -16.04 -1.33
N ALA A 71 3.88 -17.29 -1.25
CA ALA A 71 4.42 -18.01 -2.41
C ALA A 71 3.34 -18.27 -3.47
N ARG A 72 2.14 -18.61 -3.05
CA ARG A 72 0.98 -18.82 -3.93
C ARG A 72 0.61 -17.54 -4.71
N TYR A 73 0.69 -16.39 -4.04
CA TYR A 73 0.28 -15.10 -4.61
C TYR A 73 1.44 -14.35 -5.30
N LEU A 74 2.58 -14.99 -5.49
CA LEU A 74 3.75 -14.38 -6.14
C LEU A 74 3.43 -13.70 -7.48
N PRO A 75 2.59 -14.26 -8.37
CA PRO A 75 2.24 -13.61 -9.63
C PRO A 75 1.46 -12.29 -9.47
N LEU A 76 0.82 -12.07 -8.32
CA LEU A 76 0.07 -10.85 -8.03
C LEU A 76 0.98 -9.68 -7.58
N LEU A 77 2.19 -9.97 -7.09
CA LEU A 77 3.07 -8.95 -6.50
C LEU A 77 3.38 -7.76 -7.44
N PRO A 78 3.60 -7.94 -8.75
CA PRO A 78 3.80 -6.79 -9.64
C PRO A 78 2.63 -5.80 -9.65
N VAL A 79 1.39 -6.26 -9.46
CA VAL A 79 0.21 -5.38 -9.33
C VAL A 79 0.29 -4.59 -8.01
N LEU A 80 0.79 -5.21 -6.95
CA LEU A 80 1.00 -4.54 -5.67
C LEU A 80 2.09 -3.46 -5.76
N PHE A 81 3.09 -3.64 -6.63
CA PHE A 81 4.07 -2.59 -6.89
C PHE A 81 3.41 -1.36 -7.51
N LEU A 82 2.50 -1.56 -8.45
CA LEU A 82 1.73 -0.45 -9.05
C LEU A 82 0.84 0.23 -8.00
N GLU A 83 0.19 -0.52 -7.16
CA GLU A 83 -0.65 0.02 -6.09
C GLU A 83 0.15 0.93 -5.15
N LYS A 84 1.41 0.56 -4.85
CA LYS A 84 2.30 1.33 -3.97
C LYS A 84 3.09 2.43 -4.68
N LEU A 85 3.19 2.41 -6.01
CA LEU A 85 3.98 3.35 -6.80
C LEU A 85 3.12 4.48 -7.40
N LEU A 86 1.94 4.17 -7.91
CA LEU A 86 1.16 5.12 -8.69
C LEU A 86 0.61 6.28 -7.85
N TYR A 87 0.22 6.03 -6.61
CA TYR A 87 -0.24 7.09 -5.73
C TYR A 87 0.88 8.08 -5.36
N PRO A 88 2.09 7.66 -4.93
CA PRO A 88 3.22 8.58 -4.79
C PRO A 88 3.53 9.41 -6.03
N ILE A 89 3.54 8.79 -7.20
CA ILE A 89 3.75 9.52 -8.48
C ILE A 89 2.69 10.60 -8.65
N ALA A 90 1.41 10.27 -8.47
CA ALA A 90 0.31 11.22 -8.61
C ALA A 90 0.47 12.40 -7.64
N VAL A 91 0.78 12.14 -6.37
CA VAL A 91 0.94 13.21 -5.36
C VAL A 91 2.13 14.10 -5.67
N PHE A 92 3.27 13.54 -6.07
CA PHE A 92 4.45 14.34 -6.41
C PHE A 92 4.25 15.19 -7.67
N VAL A 93 3.51 14.68 -8.67
CA VAL A 93 3.11 15.47 -9.83
C VAL A 93 2.19 16.63 -9.42
N LEU A 94 1.20 16.38 -8.59
CA LEU A 94 0.30 17.42 -8.07
C LEU A 94 1.06 18.47 -7.25
N TYR A 95 2.04 18.05 -6.47
CA TYR A 95 2.91 18.97 -5.73
C TYR A 95 3.74 19.85 -6.68
N ALA A 96 4.35 19.25 -7.70
CA ALA A 96 5.11 20.00 -8.72
C ALA A 96 4.24 21.01 -9.47
N GLN A 97 2.95 20.72 -9.63
CA GLN A 97 1.97 21.63 -10.23
C GLN A 97 1.43 22.70 -9.23
N GLY A 98 1.88 22.69 -7.98
CA GLY A 98 1.40 23.62 -6.96
C GLY A 98 -0.04 23.34 -6.48
N ARG A 99 -0.59 22.15 -6.75
CA ARG A 99 -1.99 21.79 -6.43
C ARG A 99 -2.16 21.14 -5.08
N VAL A 100 -1.10 20.65 -4.48
CA VAL A 100 -1.06 20.12 -3.11
C VAL A 100 0.18 20.63 -2.39
N THR A 101 0.14 20.64 -1.06
CA THR A 101 1.27 21.03 -0.20
C THR A 101 2.02 19.80 0.30
N ALA A 102 3.17 20.03 0.94
CA ALA A 102 3.95 18.96 1.57
C ALA A 102 3.20 18.19 2.67
N GLN A 103 2.08 18.69 3.17
CA GLN A 103 1.20 17.95 4.07
C GLN A 103 0.64 16.66 3.46
N ALA A 104 0.64 16.55 2.12
CA ALA A 104 0.21 15.34 1.41
C ALA A 104 1.29 14.23 1.37
N PHE A 105 2.52 14.48 1.81
CA PHE A 105 3.66 13.55 1.64
C PHE A 105 3.69 12.32 2.55
N PRO A 106 3.20 12.32 3.80
CA PRO A 106 3.34 11.16 4.68
C PRO A 106 2.82 9.85 4.09
N GLY A 107 1.64 9.84 3.50
CA GLY A 107 1.06 8.67 2.86
C GLY A 107 1.92 8.13 1.70
N PRO A 108 2.25 8.96 0.70
CA PRO A 108 3.14 8.56 -0.40
C PRO A 108 4.51 8.05 0.04
N ILE A 109 5.14 8.68 1.02
CA ILE A 109 6.44 8.23 1.54
C ILE A 109 6.32 6.84 2.16
N LEU A 110 5.27 6.60 2.95
CA LEU A 110 5.03 5.29 3.54
C LEU A 110 4.76 4.22 2.47
N ASP A 111 4.01 4.56 1.42
CA ASP A 111 3.79 3.67 0.28
C ASP A 111 5.11 3.28 -0.40
N LEU A 112 6.04 4.21 -0.56
CA LEU A 112 7.36 3.91 -1.12
C LEU A 112 8.19 2.97 -0.21
N VAL A 113 8.06 3.09 1.10
CA VAL A 113 8.68 2.15 2.05
C VAL A 113 8.10 0.75 1.87
N TRP A 114 6.77 0.61 1.79
CA TRP A 114 6.12 -0.66 1.53
C TRP A 114 6.48 -1.22 0.14
N LEU A 115 6.59 -0.38 -0.87
CA LEU A 115 7.05 -0.78 -2.21
C LEU A 115 8.43 -1.44 -2.13
N ALA A 116 9.38 -0.83 -1.43
CA ALA A 116 10.73 -1.40 -1.26
C ALA A 116 10.68 -2.78 -0.59
N LEU A 117 9.84 -2.94 0.44
CA LEU A 117 9.66 -4.22 1.13
C LEU A 117 8.99 -5.26 0.22
N PHE A 118 7.97 -4.89 -0.56
CA PHE A 118 7.29 -5.79 -1.49
C PHE A 118 8.21 -6.27 -2.62
N VAL A 119 9.04 -5.37 -3.16
CA VAL A 119 10.06 -5.74 -4.16
C VAL A 119 11.08 -6.70 -3.56
N THR A 120 11.51 -6.46 -2.33
CA THR A 120 12.42 -7.36 -1.61
C THR A 120 11.80 -8.76 -1.43
N VAL A 121 10.53 -8.83 -1.03
CA VAL A 121 9.78 -10.10 -0.94
C VAL A 121 9.78 -10.81 -2.29
N TRP A 122 9.42 -10.09 -3.36
CA TRP A 122 9.34 -10.67 -4.70
C TRP A 122 10.68 -11.24 -5.17
N VAL A 123 11.77 -10.48 -5.00
CA VAL A 123 13.12 -10.93 -5.37
C VAL A 123 13.52 -12.20 -4.60
N ARG A 124 13.21 -12.24 -3.31
CA ARG A 124 13.54 -13.39 -2.47
C ARG A 124 12.72 -14.62 -2.83
N LEU A 125 11.40 -14.47 -3.03
CA LEU A 125 10.50 -15.59 -3.35
C LEU A 125 10.71 -16.11 -4.78
N ARG A 126 10.95 -15.24 -5.77
CA ARG A 126 11.16 -15.70 -7.15
C ARG A 126 12.47 -16.47 -7.36
N ARG A 127 13.45 -16.24 -6.51
CA ARG A 127 14.70 -17.04 -6.50
C ARG A 127 14.46 -18.46 -5.98
N TRP A 128 13.42 -18.62 -5.20
CA TRP A 128 12.94 -19.87 -4.69
C TRP A 128 11.75 -20.35 -5.53
N ARG A 129 11.98 -21.00 -6.66
CA ARG A 129 10.96 -21.81 -7.32
C ARG A 129 11.27 -23.28 -7.04
N PRO A 130 10.42 -23.99 -6.26
CA PRO A 130 10.46 -25.44 -6.25
C PRO A 130 10.03 -25.91 -7.64
N GLY A 131 10.93 -26.52 -8.39
CA GLY A 131 10.58 -27.21 -9.63
C GLY A 131 11.09 -26.62 -10.93
N ASN A 132 12.34 -26.25 -11.03
CA ASN A 132 13.11 -26.41 -12.27
C ASN A 132 14.01 -27.65 -12.12
N THR A 133 13.38 -28.79 -11.86
CA THR A 133 13.98 -30.11 -12.13
C THR A 133 13.30 -30.73 -13.30
#